data_c1bbb8a998eac4c05de5b93bd8e1f067
#
_entry.id   c1bbb8a998eac4c05de5b93bd8e1f067
#
_cell.length_a   1.000
_cell.length_b   1.000
_cell.length_c   1.000
_cell.angle_alpha   90.00
_cell.angle_beta   90.00
_cell.angle_gamma   90.00
#
_symmetry.space_group_name_H-M   'P 1'
#
loop_
_entity.id
_entity.type
_entity.pdbx_description
1 polymer ?
#
loop_
_entity_poly.entity_id
_entity_poly.type
_entity_poly.pdbx_seq_one_letter_code
_entity_poly.pdbx_strand_id
1 'polypeptide(L)' 'MATGTVKWFNDSKGFGFITPDDGSQDLFAHFSAINMSGFKSLKEGDKVSFEVTQGPKGKQASNIQRA' A
#
# COMPACT_ATOMS: atom_id res chain seq x y z
N MET A 1 -11.56 -6.29 4.03
CA MET A 1 -10.40 -5.46 3.69
C MET A 1 -9.31 -5.63 4.74
N ALA A 2 -8.09 -5.65 4.31
CA ALA A 2 -6.96 -5.74 5.24
C ALA A 2 -6.50 -4.36 5.66
N THR A 3 -5.79 -4.28 6.75
CA THR A 3 -5.17 -3.04 7.20
C THR A 3 -3.69 -3.26 7.43
N GLY A 4 -2.94 -2.19 7.39
CA GLY A 4 -1.50 -2.26 7.62
C GLY A 4 -0.89 -0.88 7.76
N THR A 5 0.43 -0.86 7.84
CA THR A 5 1.20 0.36 8.00
C THR A 5 2.17 0.50 6.84
N VAL A 6 2.28 1.69 6.29
CA VAL A 6 3.23 1.97 5.22
C VAL A 6 4.64 1.82 5.77
N LYS A 7 5.41 0.89 5.18
CA LYS A 7 6.79 0.68 5.59
C LYS A 7 7.68 1.78 5.01
N TRP A 8 7.51 2.05 3.72
CA TRP A 8 8.14 3.17 3.04
C TRP A 8 7.45 3.38 1.70
N PHE A 9 7.58 4.59 1.17
CA PHE A 9 7.00 4.90 -0.14
C PHE A 9 7.87 5.94 -0.82
N ASN A 10 8.16 5.72 -2.09
CA ASN A 10 8.99 6.64 -2.88
C ASN A 10 8.11 7.36 -3.89
N ASP A 11 7.83 8.64 -3.63
CA ASP A 11 6.96 9.44 -4.49
C ASP A 11 7.52 9.58 -5.90
N SER A 12 8.83 9.70 -6.00
CA SER A 12 9.48 9.89 -7.31
C SER A 12 9.32 8.67 -8.20
N LYS A 13 9.41 7.49 -7.63
CA LYS A 13 9.26 6.24 -8.37
C LYS A 13 7.82 5.74 -8.38
N GLY A 14 7.00 6.22 -7.46
CA GLY A 14 5.58 5.90 -7.42
C GLY A 14 5.26 4.54 -6.84
N PHE A 15 6.09 4.00 -5.95
CA PHE A 15 5.80 2.73 -5.32
C PHE A 15 6.44 2.62 -3.94
N GLY A 16 5.99 1.65 -3.19
CA GLY A 16 6.52 1.37 -1.87
C GLY A 16 5.99 0.06 -1.35
N PHE A 17 6.05 -0.12 -0.04
CA PHE A 17 5.62 -1.37 0.59
C PHE A 17 4.78 -1.08 1.82
N ILE A 18 3.84 -1.97 2.08
CA ILE A 18 2.95 -1.92 3.24
C ILE A 18 3.18 -3.17 4.06
N THR A 19 3.34 -3.01 5.37
CA THR A 19 3.44 -4.12 6.30
C THR A 19 2.05 -4.42 6.85
N PRO A 20 1.47 -5.56 6.50
CA PRO A 20 0.12 -5.90 7.00
C PRO A 20 0.11 -6.06 8.52
N ASP A 21 -1.03 -5.67 9.12
CA ASP A 21 -1.19 -5.76 10.58
C ASP A 21 -1.23 -7.20 11.08
N ASP A 22 -1.58 -8.15 10.22
CA ASP A 22 -1.68 -9.56 10.61
C ASP A 22 -0.33 -10.29 10.63
N GLY A 23 0.76 -9.57 10.36
CA GLY A 23 2.09 -10.15 10.37
C GLY A 23 2.50 -10.84 9.07
N SER A 24 1.70 -10.74 8.04
CA SER A 24 2.04 -11.30 6.73
C SER A 24 3.23 -10.57 6.12
N GLN A 25 3.74 -11.10 5.03
CA GLN A 25 4.85 -10.47 4.31
C GLN A 25 4.43 -9.11 3.78
N ASP A 26 5.40 -8.20 3.66
CA ASP A 26 5.18 -6.88 3.10
C ASP A 26 4.58 -6.99 1.71
N LEU A 27 3.66 -6.08 1.40
CA LEU A 27 2.98 -6.06 0.11
C LEU A 27 3.47 -4.88 -0.72
N PHE A 28 3.65 -5.13 -2.00
CA PHE A 28 4.00 -4.08 -2.95
C PHE A 28 2.82 -3.13 -3.11
N ALA A 29 3.09 -1.83 -3.11
CA ALA A 29 2.07 -0.80 -3.26
C ALA A 29 2.51 0.19 -4.33
N HIS A 30 1.75 0.26 -5.43
CA HIS A 30 2.03 1.19 -6.53
C HIS A 30 1.06 2.37 -6.44
N PHE A 31 1.50 3.55 -6.88
CA PHE A 31 0.66 4.74 -6.76
C PHE A 31 -0.68 4.58 -7.48
N SER A 32 -0.73 3.79 -8.54
CA SER A 32 -1.98 3.55 -9.27
C SER A 32 -3.00 2.77 -8.44
N ALA A 33 -2.56 2.12 -7.37
CA ALA A 33 -3.44 1.35 -6.50
C ALA A 33 -3.98 2.20 -5.34
N ILE A 34 -3.56 3.45 -5.22
CA ILE A 34 -4.01 4.33 -4.16
C ILE A 34 -5.33 4.95 -4.56
N ASN A 35 -6.37 4.67 -3.79
CA ASN A 35 -7.72 5.15 -4.06
C ASN A 35 -8.06 6.27 -3.08
N MET A 36 -7.40 7.41 -3.27
CA MET A 36 -7.63 8.61 -2.45
C MET A 36 -7.74 9.81 -3.37
N SER A 37 -8.61 10.75 -3.01
CA SER A 37 -8.70 11.99 -3.76
C SER A 37 -7.48 12.87 -3.45
N GLY A 38 -6.96 13.54 -4.46
CA GLY A 38 -5.81 14.40 -4.31
C GLY A 38 -4.51 13.66 -4.46
N PHE A 39 -3.66 13.76 -3.46
CA PHE A 39 -2.33 13.16 -3.51
C PHE A 39 -2.38 11.64 -3.53
N LYS A 40 -1.71 11.05 -4.50
CA LYS A 40 -1.53 9.60 -4.57
C LYS A 40 -0.16 9.24 -4.03
N SER A 41 0.08 9.61 -2.78
CA SER A 41 1.33 9.26 -2.10
C SER A 41 1.04 8.82 -0.68
N LEU A 42 1.96 8.06 -0.13
CA LEU A 42 1.87 7.53 1.22
C LEU A 42 3.10 7.96 1.98
N LYS A 43 2.97 8.06 3.30
CA LYS A 43 4.10 8.38 4.16
C LYS A 43 4.42 7.19 5.04
N GLU A 44 5.69 7.03 5.33
CA GLU A 44 6.15 5.99 6.24
C GLU A 44 5.40 6.10 7.58
N GLY A 45 4.84 4.98 8.02
CA GLY A 45 4.10 4.95 9.27
C GLY A 45 2.61 5.20 9.14
N ASP A 46 2.12 5.59 7.96
CA ASP A 46 0.68 5.82 7.77
C ASP A 46 -0.09 4.52 7.88
N LYS A 47 -1.25 4.60 8.54
CA LYS A 47 -2.19 3.47 8.58
C LYS A 47 -3.07 3.51 7.35
N VAL A 48 -3.21 2.36 6.70
CA VAL A 48 -3.99 2.25 5.48
C VAL A 48 -4.84 0.99 5.51
N SER A 49 -5.94 1.02 4.76
CA SER A 49 -6.72 -0.17 4.46
C SER A 49 -6.54 -0.49 2.99
N PHE A 50 -6.62 -1.76 2.63
CA PHE A 50 -6.35 -2.18 1.28
C PHE A 50 -6.91 -3.57 1.03
N GLU A 51 -6.87 -3.99 -0.24
CA GLU A 51 -7.20 -5.35 -0.62
C GLU A 51 -5.93 -6.03 -1.13
N VAL A 52 -5.82 -7.33 -0.83
CA VAL A 52 -4.67 -8.11 -1.28
C VAL A 52 -5.02 -8.72 -2.62
N THR A 53 -4.20 -8.44 -3.64
CA THR A 53 -4.41 -8.98 -4.98
C THR A 53 -3.13 -9.62 -5.48
N GLN A 54 -3.27 -10.49 -6.48
CA GLN A 54 -2.12 -11.14 -7.11
C GLN A 54 -1.67 -10.28 -8.28
N GLY A 55 -0.40 -9.87 -8.27
CA GLY A 55 0.17 -9.07 -9.35
C GLY A 55 1.34 -9.76 -10.02
N PRO A 56 1.95 -9.13 -11.02
CA PRO A 56 3.09 -9.71 -11.73
C PRO A 56 4.28 -10.01 -10.83
N LYS A 57 4.43 -9.26 -9.76
CA LYS A 57 5.54 -9.44 -8.82
C LYS A 57 5.14 -10.20 -7.56
N GLY A 58 3.98 -10.85 -7.58
CA GLY A 58 3.44 -11.55 -6.42
C GLY A 58 2.28 -10.81 -5.81
N LYS A 59 2.05 -11.01 -4.53
CA LYS A 59 0.93 -10.35 -3.85
C LYS A 59 1.21 -8.86 -3.71
N GLN A 60 0.17 -8.06 -3.94
CA GLN A 60 0.29 -6.62 -3.82
C GLN A 60 -0.98 -6.03 -3.21
N ALA A 61 -0.85 -4.82 -2.68
CA ALA A 61 -1.99 -4.09 -2.14
C ALA A 61 -2.68 -3.33 -3.25
N SER A 62 -4.02 -3.32 -3.21
CA SER A 62 -4.81 -2.55 -4.15
C SER A 62 -5.92 -1.84 -3.40
N ASN A 63 -6.57 -0.88 -4.07
CA ASN A 63 -7.64 -0.09 -3.47
C ASN A 63 -7.21 0.49 -2.11
N ILE A 64 -6.02 1.07 -2.08
CA ILE A 64 -5.40 1.56 -0.86
C ILE A 64 -6.06 2.86 -0.43
N GLN A 65 -6.49 2.93 0.81
CA GLN A 65 -7.12 4.12 1.38
C GLN A 65 -6.58 4.34 2.78
N ARG A 66 -6.70 5.55 3.27
CA ARG A 66 -6.36 5.81 4.66
C ARG A 66 -7.35 5.11 5.58
N ALA A 67 -6.80 4.48 6.57
CA ALA A 67 -7.63 3.80 7.56
C ALA A 67 -8.19 4.78 8.59
#